data_94d96d9d3cf7e2bdd1d5bdb27684e695
#
_entry.id   94d96d9d3cf7e2bdd1d5bdb27684e695
#
_cell.length_a   1.000
_cell.length_b   1.000
_cell.length_c   1.000
_cell.angle_alpha   90.00
_cell.angle_beta   90.00
_cell.angle_gamma   90.00
#
_symmetry.space_group_name_H-M   'P 1'
#
loop_
_entity.id
_entity.type
_entity.pdbx_description
1 polymer ?
#
loop_
_entity_poly.entity_id
_entity_poly.type
_entity_poly.pdbx_seq_one_letter_code
_entity_poly.pdbx_strand_id
1 'polypeptide(L)'
;MRQALSEWMDDHRLTIVVGHSGSGKTEFSVNLAVTLAQNGKRTAIADLDVVNPYFRSRERKELFKRLNIQLITSSQACADADVPSMPAELNTLLQDDRIYGVLDIGGDRAGARVLARYRPKLLEQPCKVLFVLNANRPLTYTPETAIHALRQIEDMTGLPIDGIVNNTHLCNETTEDDIYWGAWLADEVSRQTDIPIVCHVVHRLLMRRLNDMPQPIFPVRLFMRKPWEDSTFSF
;
A
#
# COMPACT_ATOMS: atom_id res chain seq x y z
N MET A 1 -9.22 9.94 -15.98
CA MET A 1 -8.89 8.76 -15.20
C MET A 1 -7.39 8.64 -14.86
N ARG A 2 -6.45 8.73 -15.80
CA ARG A 2 -4.99 8.78 -15.50
C ARG A 2 -4.57 10.09 -14.84
N GLN A 3 -5.22 11.20 -15.12
CA GLN A 3 -4.81 12.53 -14.72
C GLN A 3 -4.95 12.78 -13.20
N ALA A 4 -6.08 12.45 -12.59
CA ALA A 4 -6.29 12.67 -11.15
C ALA A 4 -5.36 11.84 -10.25
N LEU A 5 -5.10 10.57 -10.62
CA LEU A 5 -4.13 9.75 -9.89
C LEU A 5 -2.69 10.20 -10.15
N SER A 6 -2.39 10.70 -11.35
CA SER A 6 -1.09 11.28 -11.70
C SER A 6 -0.84 12.56 -10.90
N GLU A 7 -1.81 13.46 -10.85
CA GLU A 7 -1.75 14.69 -10.05
C GLU A 7 -1.51 14.35 -8.57
N TRP A 8 -2.30 13.38 -8.02
CA TRP A 8 -2.09 12.95 -6.64
C TRP A 8 -0.69 12.39 -6.39
N MET A 9 -0.13 11.61 -7.34
CA MET A 9 1.22 11.04 -7.26
C MET A 9 2.34 12.09 -7.47
N ASP A 10 2.05 13.22 -8.10
CA ASP A 10 3.04 14.28 -8.35
C ASP A 10 3.18 15.24 -7.17
N ASP A 11 2.16 15.35 -6.30
CA ASP A 11 2.17 16.25 -5.16
C ASP A 11 3.12 15.82 -4.03
N HIS A 12 3.57 14.56 -4.03
CA HIS A 12 4.46 14.04 -3.00
C HIS A 12 5.32 12.90 -3.53
N ARG A 13 6.52 12.78 -2.99
CA ARG A 13 7.47 11.76 -3.43
C ARG A 13 7.46 10.48 -2.59
N LEU A 14 6.95 10.54 -1.36
CA LEU A 14 6.89 9.39 -0.46
C LEU A 14 5.44 9.00 -0.20
N THR A 15 5.13 7.74 -0.46
CA THR A 15 3.85 7.13 -0.12
C THR A 15 4.06 6.06 0.94
N ILE A 16 3.43 6.22 2.08
CA ILE A 16 3.46 5.27 3.19
C ILE A 16 2.16 4.50 3.14
N VAL A 17 2.24 3.20 2.96
CA VAL A 17 1.07 2.31 2.82
C VAL A 17 0.86 1.56 4.12
N VAL A 18 -0.25 1.86 4.79
CA VAL A 18 -0.67 1.24 6.05
C VAL A 18 -2.04 0.59 5.91
N GLY A 19 -2.44 -0.20 6.88
CA GLY A 19 -3.73 -0.88 6.91
C GLY A 19 -3.62 -2.22 7.63
N HIS A 20 -4.75 -2.85 7.89
CA HIS A 20 -4.80 -4.11 8.62
C HIS A 20 -4.17 -5.27 7.84
N SER A 21 -3.78 -6.34 8.55
CA SER A 21 -3.30 -7.57 7.90
C SER A 21 -4.37 -8.13 6.93
N GLY A 22 -3.93 -8.53 5.75
CA GLY A 22 -4.82 -9.03 4.69
C GLY A 22 -5.59 -7.97 3.91
N SER A 23 -5.37 -6.66 4.13
CA SER A 23 -6.00 -5.61 3.32
C SER A 23 -5.42 -5.48 1.91
N GLY A 24 -4.31 -6.17 1.61
CA GLY A 24 -3.65 -6.15 0.30
C GLY A 24 -2.68 -4.98 0.11
N LYS A 25 -2.13 -4.43 1.19
CA LYS A 25 -1.12 -3.35 1.16
C LYS A 25 0.02 -3.63 0.19
N THR A 26 0.63 -4.80 0.33
CA THR A 26 1.78 -5.21 -0.50
C THR A 26 1.42 -5.27 -1.99
N GLU A 27 0.25 -5.81 -2.34
CA GLU A 27 -0.21 -5.82 -3.73
C GLU A 27 -0.39 -4.41 -4.26
N PHE A 28 -1.02 -3.54 -3.48
CA PHE A 28 -1.17 -2.12 -3.83
C PHE A 28 0.20 -1.44 -3.96
N SER A 29 1.10 -1.61 -2.99
CA SER A 29 2.44 -1.02 -2.96
C SER A 29 3.28 -1.43 -4.19
N VAL A 30 3.25 -2.71 -4.57
CA VAL A 30 3.93 -3.21 -5.75
C VAL A 30 3.36 -2.60 -7.03
N ASN A 31 2.03 -2.55 -7.18
CA ASN A 31 1.38 -1.95 -8.34
C ASN A 31 1.65 -0.44 -8.42
N LEU A 32 1.69 0.26 -7.29
CA LEU A 32 2.02 1.69 -7.22
C LEU A 32 3.47 1.94 -7.67
N ALA A 33 4.43 1.18 -7.12
CA ALA A 33 5.84 1.29 -7.52
C ALA A 33 6.05 1.01 -9.00
N VAL A 34 5.39 -0.02 -9.55
CA VAL A 34 5.42 -0.33 -10.98
C VAL A 34 4.84 0.81 -11.81
N THR A 35 3.75 1.42 -11.36
CA THR A 35 3.10 2.54 -12.07
C THR A 35 4.01 3.77 -12.07
N LEU A 36 4.63 4.11 -10.95
CA LEU A 36 5.61 5.21 -10.84
C LEU A 36 6.77 5.01 -11.81
N ALA A 37 7.39 3.83 -11.82
CA ALA A 37 8.50 3.51 -12.71
C ALA A 37 8.10 3.57 -14.19
N GLN A 38 6.91 3.07 -14.55
CA GLN A 38 6.38 3.14 -15.92
C GLN A 38 6.07 4.56 -16.37
N ASN A 39 5.82 5.47 -15.43
CA ASN A 39 5.68 6.92 -15.70
C ASN A 39 7.02 7.66 -15.69
N GLY A 40 8.15 6.95 -15.71
CA GLY A 40 9.48 7.52 -15.79
C GLY A 40 10.04 8.06 -14.47
N LYS A 41 9.39 7.82 -13.33
CA LYS A 41 9.89 8.23 -12.02
C LYS A 41 10.99 7.27 -11.55
N ARG A 42 12.08 7.81 -11.01
CA ARG A 42 13.09 7.01 -10.31
C ARG A 42 12.44 6.48 -9.02
N THR A 43 12.23 5.18 -8.94
CA THR A 43 11.35 4.59 -7.92
C THR A 43 12.10 3.65 -7.00
N ALA A 44 11.76 3.71 -5.71
CA ALA A 44 12.13 2.71 -4.71
C ALA A 44 10.90 2.17 -4.00
N ILE A 45 10.94 0.90 -3.62
CA ILE A 45 9.98 0.28 -2.71
C ILE A 45 10.71 -0.26 -1.49
N ALA A 46 10.24 0.11 -0.30
CA ALA A 46 10.77 -0.36 0.97
C ALA A 46 9.79 -1.36 1.59
N ASP A 47 10.25 -2.63 1.70
CA ASP A 47 9.53 -3.70 2.39
C ASP A 47 9.86 -3.66 3.88
N LEU A 48 8.96 -3.07 4.67
CA LEU A 48 9.11 -2.86 6.10
C LEU A 48 8.17 -3.76 6.91
N ASP A 49 7.52 -4.74 6.27
CA ASP A 49 6.79 -5.80 6.96
C ASP A 49 7.76 -6.88 7.46
N VAL A 50 8.08 -6.82 8.76
CA VAL A 50 9.04 -7.74 9.39
C VAL A 50 8.39 -9.03 9.90
N VAL A 51 7.07 -9.06 10.04
CA VAL A 51 6.35 -10.18 10.70
C VAL A 51 5.74 -11.16 9.70
N ASN A 52 5.20 -10.67 8.60
CA ASN A 52 4.58 -11.53 7.61
C ASN A 52 5.63 -12.34 6.82
N PRO A 53 5.70 -13.69 6.92
CA PRO A 53 6.64 -14.50 6.17
C PRO A 53 6.26 -14.67 4.70
N TYR A 54 5.00 -14.40 4.34
CA TYR A 54 4.44 -14.63 3.01
C TYR A 54 3.98 -13.30 2.37
N PHE A 55 3.84 -13.30 1.06
CA PHE A 55 3.35 -12.15 0.28
C PHE A 55 4.15 -10.86 0.50
N ARG A 56 5.49 -10.98 0.47
CA ARG A 56 6.39 -9.83 0.62
C ARG A 56 6.79 -9.27 -0.72
N SER A 57 6.90 -7.95 -0.82
CA SER A 57 7.35 -7.28 -2.05
C SER A 57 8.73 -7.77 -2.51
N ARG A 58 9.59 -8.23 -1.58
CA ARG A 58 10.89 -8.85 -1.89
C ARG A 58 10.81 -10.10 -2.79
N GLU A 59 9.68 -10.79 -2.83
CA GLU A 59 9.46 -11.94 -3.73
C GLU A 59 9.41 -11.50 -5.21
N ARG A 60 9.25 -10.21 -5.47
CA ARG A 60 9.21 -9.64 -6.83
C ARG A 60 10.52 -8.97 -7.25
N LYS A 61 11.63 -9.37 -6.65
CA LYS A 61 12.98 -8.83 -6.91
C LYS A 61 13.34 -8.78 -8.40
N GLU A 62 13.02 -9.84 -9.17
CA GLU A 62 13.30 -9.89 -10.60
C GLU A 62 12.43 -8.90 -11.39
N LEU A 63 11.17 -8.70 -11.01
CA LEU A 63 10.29 -7.67 -11.59
C LEU A 63 10.88 -6.28 -11.34
N PHE A 64 11.27 -5.99 -10.12
CA PHE A 64 11.83 -4.69 -9.76
C PHE A 64 13.14 -4.41 -10.49
N LYS A 65 14.02 -5.41 -10.61
CA LYS A 65 15.27 -5.29 -11.37
C LYS A 65 15.00 -4.94 -12.84
N ARG A 66 14.04 -5.63 -13.48
CA ARG A 66 13.66 -5.34 -14.89
C ARG A 66 13.10 -3.94 -15.10
N LEU A 67 12.41 -3.40 -14.10
CA LEU A 67 11.78 -2.07 -14.14
C LEU A 67 12.66 -0.98 -13.54
N ASN A 68 13.91 -1.30 -13.16
CA ASN A 68 14.83 -0.40 -12.48
C ASN A 68 14.24 0.24 -11.21
N ILE A 69 13.44 -0.54 -10.45
CA ILE A 69 12.91 -0.16 -9.16
C ILE A 69 13.89 -0.63 -8.09
N GLN A 70 14.35 0.28 -7.24
CA GLN A 70 15.19 -0.05 -6.10
C GLN A 70 14.35 -0.75 -5.02
N LEU A 71 14.72 -1.99 -4.65
CA LEU A 71 14.11 -2.71 -3.54
C LEU A 71 14.96 -2.50 -2.27
N ILE A 72 14.33 -1.99 -1.23
CA ILE A 72 14.91 -1.82 0.11
C ILE A 72 14.22 -2.81 1.03
N THR A 73 14.99 -3.67 1.70
CA THR A 73 14.45 -4.68 2.63
C THR A 73 15.19 -4.63 3.96
N SER A 74 14.48 -4.86 5.06
CA SER A 74 15.14 -5.14 6.34
C SER A 74 15.97 -6.44 6.23
N SER A 75 17.21 -6.44 6.73
CA SER A 75 18.02 -7.65 6.76
C SER A 75 17.40 -8.67 7.73
N GLN A 76 17.35 -9.95 7.32
CA GLN A 76 16.85 -11.05 8.17
C GLN A 76 17.67 -11.22 9.45
N ALA A 77 18.94 -10.78 9.47
CA ALA A 77 19.81 -10.85 10.65
C ALA A 77 19.33 -10.03 11.86
N CYS A 78 18.31 -9.19 11.68
CA CYS A 78 17.77 -8.32 12.72
C CYS A 78 16.33 -8.71 13.14
N ALA A 79 15.79 -9.81 12.64
CA ALA A 79 14.42 -10.25 13.00
C ALA A 79 14.34 -10.69 14.48
N ASP A 80 15.45 -11.13 15.08
CA ASP A 80 15.54 -11.57 16.47
C ASP A 80 15.99 -10.45 17.44
N ALA A 81 16.27 -9.24 16.94
CA ALA A 81 16.62 -8.12 17.78
C ALA A 81 15.35 -7.39 18.23
N ASP A 82 15.27 -6.97 19.48
CA ASP A 82 14.15 -6.19 20.04
C ASP A 82 13.87 -4.88 19.25
N VAL A 83 14.83 -4.45 18.46
CA VAL A 83 14.70 -3.34 17.49
C VAL A 83 15.39 -3.74 16.18
N PRO A 84 14.64 -4.06 15.11
CA PRO A 84 15.23 -4.33 13.80
C PRO A 84 16.09 -3.13 13.35
N SER A 85 17.35 -3.38 13.00
CA SER A 85 18.18 -2.33 12.38
C SER A 85 17.65 -2.09 10.97
N MET A 86 17.30 -0.84 10.71
CA MET A 86 16.78 -0.45 9.40
C MET A 86 17.93 -0.30 8.40
N PRO A 87 17.71 -0.69 7.13
CA PRO A 87 18.72 -0.58 6.10
C PRO A 87 19.18 0.87 5.91
N ALA A 88 20.49 1.05 5.70
CA ALA A 88 21.06 2.38 5.41
C ALA A 88 20.41 3.01 4.15
N GLU A 89 19.97 2.17 3.23
CA GLU A 89 19.29 2.55 2.00
C GLU A 89 17.97 3.30 2.25
N LEU A 90 17.28 3.03 3.36
CA LEU A 90 16.08 3.78 3.73
C LEU A 90 16.43 5.24 4.06
N ASN A 91 17.56 5.48 4.73
CA ASN A 91 18.00 6.85 4.97
C ASN A 91 18.33 7.57 3.65
N THR A 92 18.95 6.87 2.69
CA THR A 92 19.22 7.42 1.36
C THR A 92 17.91 7.77 0.65
N LEU A 93 16.90 6.90 0.70
CA LEU A 93 15.58 7.18 0.14
C LEU A 93 14.94 8.44 0.76
N LEU A 94 15.08 8.61 2.07
CA LEU A 94 14.53 9.78 2.77
C LEU A 94 15.27 11.08 2.42
N GLN A 95 16.54 11.01 2.04
CA GLN A 95 17.39 12.17 1.76
C GLN A 95 17.45 12.57 0.26
N ASP A 96 17.30 11.62 -0.67
CA ASP A 96 17.35 11.91 -2.11
C ASP A 96 15.95 12.27 -2.64
N ASP A 97 15.71 13.55 -2.84
CA ASP A 97 14.43 14.11 -3.30
C ASP A 97 14.05 13.73 -4.74
N ARG A 98 14.98 13.15 -5.50
CA ARG A 98 14.75 12.64 -6.87
C ARG A 98 14.11 11.26 -6.89
N ILE A 99 14.02 10.56 -5.74
CA ILE A 99 13.50 9.21 -5.65
C ILE A 99 12.06 9.26 -5.13
N TYR A 100 11.16 8.65 -5.88
CA TYR A 100 9.79 8.37 -5.44
C TYR A 100 9.77 7.07 -4.66
N GLY A 101 9.36 7.13 -3.40
CA GLY A 101 9.40 6.00 -2.48
C GLY A 101 8.02 5.48 -2.11
N VAL A 102 7.85 4.17 -2.17
CA VAL A 102 6.69 3.47 -1.62
C VAL A 102 7.15 2.65 -0.42
N LEU A 103 6.61 2.96 0.77
CA LEU A 103 6.93 2.26 2.02
C LEU A 103 5.78 1.32 2.35
N ASP A 104 6.01 0.01 2.20
CA ASP A 104 5.04 -1.05 2.53
C ASP A 104 5.22 -1.46 4.01
N ILE A 105 4.26 -1.07 4.84
CA ILE A 105 4.34 -1.21 6.30
C ILE A 105 3.54 -2.42 6.75
N GLY A 106 4.12 -3.24 7.64
CA GLY A 106 3.38 -4.34 8.28
C GLY A 106 2.13 -3.86 9.00
N GLY A 107 1.05 -4.64 8.90
CA GLY A 107 -0.26 -4.31 9.48
C GLY A 107 -0.38 -4.60 10.98
N ASP A 108 0.73 -4.67 11.68
CA ASP A 108 0.83 -5.02 13.09
C ASP A 108 1.61 -3.98 13.92
N ARG A 109 1.74 -4.26 15.21
CA ARG A 109 2.49 -3.38 16.13
C ARG A 109 3.97 -3.22 15.77
N ALA A 110 4.58 -4.22 15.12
CA ALA A 110 5.99 -4.15 14.74
C ALA A 110 6.18 -3.17 13.58
N GLY A 111 5.34 -3.23 12.55
CA GLY A 111 5.31 -2.25 11.46
C GLY A 111 5.06 -0.82 11.96
N ALA A 112 4.10 -0.65 12.87
CA ALA A 112 3.84 0.65 13.47
C ALA A 112 5.04 1.22 14.25
N ARG A 113 5.79 0.39 15.00
CA ARG A 113 7.02 0.81 15.71
C ARG A 113 8.12 1.24 14.74
N VAL A 114 8.27 0.53 13.63
CA VAL A 114 9.22 0.93 12.57
C VAL A 114 8.87 2.32 12.07
N LEU A 115 7.61 2.56 11.75
CA LEU A 115 7.16 3.85 11.25
C LEU A 115 7.32 4.98 12.28
N ALA A 116 6.95 4.73 13.54
CA ALA A 116 7.10 5.69 14.63
C ALA A 116 8.55 6.16 14.82
N ARG A 117 9.55 5.27 14.64
CA ARG A 117 10.97 5.60 14.70
C ARG A 117 11.39 6.61 13.63
N TYR A 118 10.79 6.53 12.43
CA TYR A 118 11.11 7.42 11.31
C TYR A 118 10.21 8.65 11.24
N ARG A 119 9.19 8.73 12.09
CA ARG A 119 8.23 9.84 12.14
C ARG A 119 8.89 11.22 12.03
N PRO A 120 9.94 11.58 12.82
CA PRO A 120 10.55 12.90 12.71
C PRO A 120 11.05 13.22 11.29
N LYS A 121 11.73 12.25 10.66
CA LYS A 121 12.26 12.41 9.30
C LYS A 121 11.16 12.43 8.24
N LEU A 122 10.08 11.67 8.45
CA LEU A 122 8.95 11.61 7.53
C LEU A 122 8.14 12.91 7.54
N LEU A 123 7.96 13.52 8.72
CA LEU A 123 7.27 14.81 8.85
C LEU A 123 8.02 15.98 8.19
N GLU A 124 9.33 15.84 7.96
CA GLU A 124 10.14 16.84 7.25
C GLU A 124 10.07 16.69 5.73
N GLN A 125 9.36 15.65 5.23
CA GLN A 125 9.31 15.32 3.81
C GLN A 125 7.89 15.47 3.27
N PRO A 126 7.73 15.78 1.97
CA PRO A 126 6.43 15.69 1.30
C PRO A 126 6.02 14.22 1.18
N CYS A 127 5.37 13.71 2.21
CA CYS A 127 4.88 12.33 2.27
C CYS A 127 3.36 12.28 2.45
N LYS A 128 2.77 11.17 2.04
CA LYS A 128 1.36 10.84 2.24
C LYS A 128 1.21 9.47 2.84
N VAL A 129 0.36 9.35 3.84
CA VAL A 129 0.02 8.10 4.51
C VAL A 129 -1.32 7.61 3.99
N LEU A 130 -1.34 6.44 3.38
CA LEU A 130 -2.53 5.83 2.79
C LEU A 130 -3.00 4.64 3.60
N PHE A 131 -4.25 4.69 4.01
CA PHE A 131 -4.92 3.58 4.66
C PHE A 131 -5.58 2.66 3.63
N VAL A 132 -5.07 1.44 3.50
CA VAL A 132 -5.63 0.42 2.60
C VAL A 132 -6.75 -0.34 3.31
N LEU A 133 -7.97 -0.10 2.85
CA LEU A 133 -9.22 -0.69 3.34
C LEU A 133 -9.61 -1.91 2.50
N ASN A 134 -9.99 -3.01 3.15
CA ASN A 134 -10.63 -4.16 2.50
C ASN A 134 -11.87 -4.56 3.28
N ALA A 135 -13.05 -4.30 2.74
CA ALA A 135 -14.35 -4.58 3.37
C ALA A 135 -14.62 -6.09 3.58
N ASN A 136 -13.88 -6.98 2.90
CA ASN A 136 -13.97 -8.43 3.09
C ASN A 136 -13.08 -8.94 4.23
N ARG A 137 -12.68 -8.06 5.17
CA ARG A 137 -11.91 -8.45 6.35
C ARG A 137 -12.68 -8.15 7.63
N PRO A 138 -12.71 -9.08 8.61
CA PRO A 138 -13.53 -8.90 9.83
C PRO A 138 -13.27 -7.59 10.58
N LEU A 139 -12.02 -7.13 10.59
CA LEU A 139 -11.60 -5.91 11.30
C LEU A 139 -11.86 -4.62 10.54
N THR A 140 -12.36 -4.71 9.30
CA THR A 140 -12.69 -3.55 8.46
C THR A 140 -13.99 -3.78 7.69
N TYR A 141 -14.90 -4.62 8.22
CA TYR A 141 -16.15 -5.00 7.56
C TYR A 141 -17.25 -3.94 7.71
N THR A 142 -17.26 -3.18 8.81
CA THR A 142 -18.21 -2.08 9.04
C THR A 142 -17.51 -0.74 9.13
N PRO A 143 -18.20 0.40 8.93
CA PRO A 143 -17.62 1.73 9.09
C PRO A 143 -16.93 1.91 10.46
N GLU A 144 -17.57 1.49 11.54
CA GLU A 144 -17.07 1.64 12.91
C GLU A 144 -15.76 0.85 13.11
N THR A 145 -15.71 -0.40 12.64
CA THR A 145 -14.49 -1.22 12.76
C THR A 145 -13.37 -0.70 11.88
N ALA A 146 -13.69 -0.20 10.67
CA ALA A 146 -12.71 0.39 9.77
C ALA A 146 -12.13 1.70 10.35
N ILE A 147 -12.97 2.57 10.91
CA ILE A 147 -12.56 3.81 11.58
C ILE A 147 -11.72 3.49 12.80
N HIS A 148 -12.13 2.50 13.61
CA HIS A 148 -11.35 2.07 14.76
C HIS A 148 -9.95 1.59 14.36
N ALA A 149 -9.85 0.76 13.33
CA ALA A 149 -8.57 0.26 12.81
C ALA A 149 -7.68 1.41 12.27
N LEU A 150 -8.28 2.38 11.58
CA LEU A 150 -7.61 3.57 11.09
C LEU A 150 -7.04 4.41 12.24
N ARG A 151 -7.85 4.73 13.25
CA ARG A 151 -7.42 5.51 14.42
C ARG A 151 -6.34 4.79 15.25
N GLN A 152 -6.45 3.47 15.40
CA GLN A 152 -5.38 2.69 16.03
C GLN A 152 -4.03 2.84 15.31
N ILE A 153 -4.01 2.88 13.98
CA ILE A 153 -2.79 3.09 13.20
C ILE A 153 -2.25 4.50 13.42
N GLU A 154 -3.10 5.53 13.40
CA GLU A 154 -2.69 6.90 13.70
C GLU A 154 -2.07 7.02 15.09
N ASP A 155 -2.72 6.45 16.11
CA ASP A 155 -2.24 6.46 17.49
C ASP A 155 -0.88 5.75 17.65
N MET A 156 -0.72 4.57 17.00
CA MET A 156 0.52 3.79 17.10
C MET A 156 1.69 4.43 16.34
N THR A 157 1.42 5.07 15.20
CA THR A 157 2.47 5.65 14.34
C THR A 157 2.75 7.10 14.66
N GLY A 158 1.77 7.81 15.22
CA GLY A 158 1.78 9.25 15.39
C GLY A 158 1.73 10.02 14.08
N LEU A 159 1.33 9.37 12.98
CA LEU A 159 1.19 9.98 11.66
C LEU A 159 -0.30 10.02 11.28
N PRO A 160 -0.81 11.17 10.81
CA PRO A 160 -2.18 11.25 10.32
C PRO A 160 -2.32 10.46 9.02
N ILE A 161 -3.51 9.91 8.79
CA ILE A 161 -3.88 9.30 7.51
C ILE A 161 -4.33 10.40 6.55
N ASP A 162 -3.68 10.48 5.39
CA ASP A 162 -3.96 11.49 4.36
C ASP A 162 -4.99 11.03 3.32
N GLY A 163 -5.24 9.72 3.22
CA GLY A 163 -6.18 9.20 2.25
C GLY A 163 -6.53 7.73 2.43
N ILE A 164 -7.70 7.37 1.92
CA ILE A 164 -8.23 6.01 1.92
C ILE A 164 -8.04 5.40 0.54
N VAL A 165 -7.52 4.19 0.51
CA VAL A 165 -7.46 3.34 -0.69
C VAL A 165 -8.42 2.18 -0.49
N ASN A 166 -9.53 2.17 -1.20
CA ASN A 166 -10.41 1.01 -1.19
C ASN A 166 -9.80 -0.12 -2.02
N ASN A 167 -9.36 -1.16 -1.35
CA ASN A 167 -8.80 -2.38 -1.96
C ASN A 167 -9.60 -3.60 -1.52
N THR A 168 -10.94 -3.50 -1.63
CA THR A 168 -11.83 -4.62 -1.29
C THR A 168 -11.72 -5.72 -2.33
N HIS A 169 -11.28 -6.89 -1.88
CA HIS A 169 -11.04 -8.04 -2.76
C HIS A 169 -11.04 -9.38 -2.01
N LEU A 170 -11.31 -10.44 -2.78
CA LEU A 170 -11.14 -11.85 -2.43
C LEU A 170 -10.18 -12.55 -3.42
N CYS A 171 -9.14 -11.85 -3.87
CA CYS A 171 -8.20 -12.31 -4.91
C CYS A 171 -8.94 -12.69 -6.20
N ASN A 172 -8.80 -13.94 -6.66
CA ASN A 172 -9.44 -14.42 -7.87
C ASN A 172 -10.98 -14.57 -7.78
N GLU A 173 -11.53 -14.57 -6.56
CA GLU A 173 -12.96 -14.72 -6.28
C GLU A 173 -13.68 -13.37 -6.16
N THR A 174 -12.96 -12.26 -6.34
CA THR A 174 -13.53 -10.92 -6.25
C THR A 174 -14.61 -10.70 -7.28
N THR A 175 -15.77 -10.28 -6.83
CA THR A 175 -16.94 -9.94 -7.65
C THR A 175 -17.11 -8.43 -7.79
N GLU A 176 -18.02 -8.02 -8.65
CA GLU A 176 -18.44 -6.61 -8.80
C GLU A 176 -19.12 -6.12 -7.51
N ASP A 177 -19.92 -6.97 -6.87
CA ASP A 177 -20.62 -6.66 -5.62
C ASP A 177 -19.63 -6.36 -4.47
N ASP A 178 -18.51 -7.10 -4.39
CA ASP A 178 -17.44 -6.81 -3.43
C ASP A 178 -16.87 -5.41 -3.64
N ILE A 179 -16.67 -5.01 -4.89
CA ILE A 179 -16.08 -3.70 -5.23
C ILE A 179 -17.06 -2.58 -4.88
N TYR A 180 -18.35 -2.72 -5.19
CA TYR A 180 -19.38 -1.73 -4.84
C TYR A 180 -19.58 -1.65 -3.33
N TRP A 181 -19.60 -2.79 -2.63
CA TRP A 181 -19.62 -2.84 -1.17
C TRP A 181 -18.45 -2.08 -0.56
N GLY A 182 -17.25 -2.36 -1.05
CA GLY A 182 -16.04 -1.66 -0.60
C GLY A 182 -16.07 -0.17 -0.90
N ALA A 183 -16.63 0.24 -2.04
CA ALA A 183 -16.79 1.64 -2.39
C ALA A 183 -17.74 2.36 -1.43
N TRP A 184 -18.90 1.75 -1.14
CA TRP A 184 -19.85 2.27 -0.16
C TRP A 184 -19.21 2.40 1.24
N LEU A 185 -18.49 1.35 1.69
CA LEU A 185 -17.82 1.38 2.99
C LEU A 185 -16.75 2.47 3.06
N ALA A 186 -15.96 2.63 2.02
CA ALA A 186 -14.93 3.67 1.95
C ALA A 186 -15.56 5.07 1.99
N ASP A 187 -16.71 5.27 1.33
CA ASP A 187 -17.44 6.53 1.34
C ASP A 187 -17.96 6.85 2.76
N GLU A 188 -18.54 5.86 3.45
CA GLU A 188 -18.98 6.03 4.85
C GLU A 188 -17.82 6.37 5.79
N VAL A 189 -16.66 5.70 5.65
CA VAL A 189 -15.46 6.00 6.44
C VAL A 189 -14.96 7.39 6.12
N SER A 190 -14.88 7.77 4.84
CA SER A 190 -14.45 9.10 4.40
C SER A 190 -15.33 10.20 4.96
N ARG A 191 -16.65 10.04 4.88
CA ARG A 191 -17.63 11.01 5.39
C ARG A 191 -17.55 11.21 6.91
N GLN A 192 -17.26 10.13 7.67
CA GLN A 192 -17.19 10.20 9.14
C GLN A 192 -15.82 10.67 9.65
N THR A 193 -14.76 10.59 8.83
CA THR A 193 -13.40 10.95 9.24
C THR A 193 -12.86 12.21 8.57
N ASP A 194 -13.55 12.73 7.55
CA ASP A 194 -13.10 13.79 6.64
C ASP A 194 -11.80 13.43 5.87
N ILE A 195 -11.44 12.14 5.81
CA ILE A 195 -10.27 11.67 5.07
C ILE A 195 -10.70 11.32 3.64
N PRO A 196 -10.09 11.88 2.58
CA PRO A 196 -10.53 11.66 1.21
C PRO A 196 -10.24 10.24 0.72
N ILE A 197 -11.09 9.74 -0.17
CA ILE A 197 -10.83 8.53 -0.94
C ILE A 197 -9.88 8.88 -2.09
N VAL A 198 -8.71 8.22 -2.13
CA VAL A 198 -7.72 8.42 -3.19
C VAL A 198 -8.04 7.62 -4.43
N CYS A 199 -8.38 6.34 -4.26
CA CYS A 199 -8.78 5.48 -5.37
C CYS A 199 -9.48 4.20 -4.90
N HIS A 200 -10.16 3.57 -5.86
CA HIS A 200 -10.64 2.20 -5.76
C HIS A 200 -9.71 1.29 -6.55
N VAL A 201 -9.10 0.33 -5.89
CA VAL A 201 -8.20 -0.66 -6.49
C VAL A 201 -9.06 -1.74 -7.13
N VAL A 202 -8.86 -1.95 -8.43
CA VAL A 202 -9.65 -2.93 -9.19
C VAL A 202 -8.75 -3.77 -10.06
N HIS A 203 -8.94 -5.08 -10.06
CA HIS A 203 -8.25 -5.95 -10.99
C HIS A 203 -8.65 -5.61 -12.43
N ARG A 204 -7.67 -5.53 -13.33
CA ARG A 204 -7.88 -5.05 -14.72
C ARG A 204 -8.98 -5.77 -15.49
N LEU A 205 -9.22 -7.05 -15.20
CA LEU A 205 -10.26 -7.84 -15.86
C LEU A 205 -11.67 -7.41 -15.45
N LEU A 206 -11.85 -6.88 -14.24
CA LEU A 206 -13.15 -6.42 -13.72
C LEU A 206 -13.50 -5.00 -14.17
N MET A 207 -12.51 -4.17 -14.55
CA MET A 207 -12.73 -2.76 -14.91
C MET A 207 -13.82 -2.55 -15.98
N ARG A 208 -13.95 -3.48 -16.94
CA ARG A 208 -14.93 -3.36 -18.03
C ARG A 208 -16.37 -3.59 -17.57
N ARG A 209 -16.54 -4.14 -16.38
CA ARG A 209 -17.84 -4.50 -15.81
C ARG A 209 -18.34 -3.49 -14.78
N LEU A 210 -17.47 -2.57 -14.35
CA LEU A 210 -17.81 -1.52 -13.39
C LEU A 210 -18.30 -0.29 -14.13
N ASN A 211 -19.57 0.05 -13.91
CA ASN A 211 -20.19 1.27 -14.40
C ASN A 211 -20.27 2.27 -13.24
N ASP A 212 -20.11 3.56 -13.56
CA ASP A 212 -20.42 4.68 -12.64
C ASP A 212 -19.67 4.70 -11.29
N MET A 213 -18.43 4.24 -11.24
CA MET A 213 -17.57 4.45 -10.07
C MET A 213 -17.21 5.94 -9.95
N PRO A 214 -17.64 6.65 -8.88
CA PRO A 214 -17.48 8.10 -8.76
C PRO A 214 -16.03 8.56 -8.51
N GLN A 215 -15.16 7.66 -8.07
CA GLN A 215 -13.79 7.94 -7.70
C GLN A 215 -12.80 7.34 -8.72
N PRO A 216 -11.56 7.85 -8.77
CA PRO A 216 -10.57 7.27 -9.66
C PRO A 216 -10.36 5.77 -9.39
N ILE A 217 -10.35 4.97 -10.45
CA ILE A 217 -10.00 3.55 -10.37
C ILE A 217 -8.50 3.39 -10.59
N PHE A 218 -7.85 2.67 -9.66
CA PHE A 218 -6.47 2.22 -9.80
C PHE A 218 -6.44 0.77 -10.30
N PRO A 219 -6.11 0.55 -11.58
CA PRO A 219 -6.11 -0.79 -12.16
C PRO A 219 -4.87 -1.57 -11.72
N VAL A 220 -5.07 -2.73 -11.12
CA VAL A 220 -3.99 -3.60 -10.66
C VAL A 220 -3.89 -4.89 -11.44
N ARG A 221 -2.69 -5.48 -11.41
CA ARG A 221 -2.41 -6.88 -11.72
C ARG A 221 -2.07 -7.60 -10.43
N LEU A 222 -2.39 -8.88 -10.33
CA LEU A 222 -1.99 -9.68 -9.18
C LEU A 222 -0.51 -10.08 -9.35
N PHE A 223 0.35 -9.40 -8.64
CA PHE A 223 1.77 -9.71 -8.58
C PHE A 223 2.09 -10.68 -7.45
N MET A 224 1.37 -10.57 -6.32
CA MET A 224 1.59 -11.40 -5.14
C MET A 224 0.81 -12.71 -5.30
N ARG A 225 1.49 -13.77 -5.77
CA ARG A 225 0.91 -15.10 -5.94
C ARG A 225 1.31 -16.02 -4.81
N LYS A 226 0.50 -17.03 -4.56
CA LYS A 226 0.85 -18.08 -3.64
C LYS A 226 2.07 -18.84 -4.18
N PRO A 227 3.02 -19.31 -3.32
CA PRO A 227 4.25 -19.97 -3.78
C PRO A 227 4.05 -21.15 -4.71
N TRP A 228 2.89 -21.83 -4.61
CA TRP A 228 2.54 -22.97 -5.47
C TRP A 228 1.86 -22.60 -6.81
N GLU A 229 1.60 -21.32 -7.05
CA GLU A 229 1.01 -20.80 -8.29
C GLU A 229 2.06 -20.25 -9.27
N ASP A 230 3.31 -20.17 -8.86
CA ASP A 230 4.41 -19.57 -9.67
C ASP A 230 4.91 -20.48 -10.82
N SER A 231 4.38 -21.72 -10.98
CA SER A 231 4.83 -22.68 -11.98
C SER A 231 4.29 -22.50 -13.40
N THR A 232 3.44 -21.49 -13.64
CA THR A 232 2.83 -21.26 -14.97
C THR A 232 2.91 -19.79 -15.39
N PHE A 233 4.12 -19.28 -15.63
CA PHE A 233 4.30 -18.05 -16.40
C PHE A 233 4.57 -18.35 -17.87
N SER A 234 3.55 -18.38 -18.70
CA SER A 234 3.64 -17.95 -20.09
C SER A 234 3.21 -16.48 -20.18
N PHE A 235 4.11 -15.68 -20.73
CA PHE A 235 3.92 -14.24 -21.02
C PHE A 235 2.94 -14.02 -22.17
#